data_2ff06a587b1285cdb8d92bc50ee799f6
#
_entry.id   2ff06a587b1285cdb8d92bc50ee799f6
#
_cell.length_a   1.000
_cell.length_b   1.000
_cell.length_c   1.000
_cell.angle_alpha   90.00
_cell.angle_beta   90.00
_cell.angle_gamma   90.00
#
_symmetry.space_group_name_H-M   'P 1'
#
loop_
_entity.id
_entity.type
_entity.pdbx_description
1 polymer ?
#
loop_
_entity_poly.entity_id
_entity_poly.type
_entity_poly.pdbx_seq_one_letter_code
_entity_poly.pdbx_strand_id
1 'polypeptide(L)'
;MATRIAPSADVSEAAVIGEGTAVWHLAQVRERAVLGRGCIVGRGAYIGEGVRMGRHCKVQNYALVYEPAVLADGVFIGPAVTLTNDRFPRAVNPDGSLKSASDWQPVGVTIEEGASIGARAVCVAPVRIGAWATVAAGAVVTRDVPAHALVAGTPAVRVGWVGRAGRPLVAVGDDGGAQQQEGRPAQRAQGSRRWRCPVSGVLYEEVEAEFETGFETTIREVRV
;
A
#
# COMPACT_ATOMS: atom_id res chain seq x y z
N MET A 1 19.27 -16.13 -5.44
CA MET A 1 20.27 -15.14 -4.99
C MET A 1 20.50 -15.31 -3.50
N ALA A 2 21.70 -15.11 -2.99
CA ALA A 2 21.96 -15.20 -1.54
C ALA A 2 21.29 -14.06 -0.80
N THR A 3 20.81 -14.32 0.42
CA THR A 3 20.33 -13.29 1.34
C THR A 3 21.48 -12.38 1.76
N ARG A 4 21.25 -11.07 1.78
CA ARG A 4 22.24 -10.07 2.15
C ARG A 4 21.72 -9.21 3.30
N ILE A 5 22.44 -9.19 4.40
CA ILE A 5 22.16 -8.30 5.54
C ILE A 5 23.38 -7.40 5.70
N ALA A 6 23.18 -6.08 5.61
CA ALA A 6 24.26 -5.11 5.79
C ALA A 6 24.78 -5.14 7.23
N PRO A 7 26.11 -4.97 7.47
CA PRO A 7 26.69 -5.13 8.82
C PRO A 7 26.13 -4.17 9.88
N SER A 8 25.56 -3.04 9.47
CA SER A 8 24.93 -2.07 10.39
C SER A 8 23.40 -2.16 10.42
N ALA A 9 22.80 -3.19 9.82
CA ALA A 9 21.39 -3.46 10.00
C ALA A 9 21.17 -4.17 11.35
N ASP A 10 20.08 -3.78 12.01
CA ASP A 10 19.62 -4.40 13.25
C ASP A 10 18.49 -5.37 12.92
N VAL A 11 18.83 -6.64 12.83
CA VAL A 11 17.86 -7.70 12.46
C VAL A 11 17.77 -8.70 13.60
N SER A 12 16.58 -8.81 14.20
CA SER A 12 16.34 -9.76 15.29
C SER A 12 16.58 -11.20 14.84
N GLU A 13 17.22 -12.00 15.68
CA GLU A 13 17.41 -13.45 15.47
C GLU A 13 16.06 -14.20 15.39
N ALA A 14 14.99 -13.63 15.98
CA ALA A 14 13.63 -14.18 15.92
C ALA A 14 12.88 -13.76 14.66
N ALA A 15 13.46 -12.96 13.76
CA ALA A 15 12.88 -12.63 12.47
C ALA A 15 13.16 -13.73 11.43
N VAL A 16 12.21 -13.93 10.51
CA VAL A 16 12.37 -14.86 9.38
C VAL A 16 12.64 -14.07 8.11
N ILE A 17 13.83 -14.23 7.54
CA ILE A 17 14.26 -13.54 6.33
C ILE A 17 14.30 -14.54 5.16
N GLY A 18 13.41 -14.35 4.19
CA GLY A 18 13.31 -15.20 3.00
C GLY A 18 14.55 -15.11 2.09
N GLU A 19 14.80 -16.19 1.36
CA GLU A 19 15.93 -16.31 0.44
C GLU A 19 16.00 -15.16 -0.56
N GLY A 20 17.19 -14.66 -0.84
CA GLY A 20 17.43 -13.57 -1.80
C GLY A 20 16.98 -12.19 -1.32
N THR A 21 16.54 -12.05 -0.07
CA THR A 21 16.17 -10.77 0.52
C THR A 21 17.41 -9.97 0.87
N ALA A 22 17.35 -8.64 0.61
CA ALA A 22 18.41 -7.69 0.94
C ALA A 22 17.93 -6.72 2.02
N VAL A 23 18.65 -6.65 3.14
CA VAL A 23 18.44 -5.68 4.23
C VAL A 23 19.62 -4.72 4.24
N TRP A 24 19.34 -3.44 4.01
CA TRP A 24 20.36 -2.42 3.88
C TRP A 24 20.77 -1.80 5.22
N HIS A 25 21.83 -0.99 5.17
CA HIS A 25 22.42 -0.32 6.32
C HIS A 25 21.40 0.40 7.19
N LEU A 26 21.55 0.31 8.53
CA LEU A 26 20.71 0.98 9.53
C LEU A 26 19.22 0.61 9.47
N ALA A 27 18.82 -0.37 8.65
CA ALA A 27 17.46 -0.88 8.70
C ALA A 27 17.27 -1.70 9.97
N GLN A 28 16.07 -1.62 10.55
CA GLN A 28 15.70 -2.41 11.72
C GLN A 28 14.57 -3.38 11.35
N VAL A 29 14.76 -4.65 11.65
CA VAL A 29 13.75 -5.70 11.50
C VAL A 29 13.52 -6.36 12.84
N ARG A 30 12.33 -6.17 13.39
CA ARG A 30 12.00 -6.58 14.76
C ARG A 30 11.67 -8.07 14.85
N GLU A 31 11.46 -8.47 16.10
CA GLU A 31 11.13 -9.84 16.50
C GLU A 31 9.90 -10.36 15.76
N ARG A 32 9.92 -11.65 15.41
CA ARG A 32 8.79 -12.35 14.76
C ARG A 32 8.34 -11.75 13.42
N ALA A 33 9.03 -10.73 12.89
CA ALA A 33 8.78 -10.26 11.53
C ALA A 33 9.07 -11.38 10.52
N VAL A 34 8.22 -11.53 9.51
CA VAL A 34 8.38 -12.54 8.46
C VAL A 34 8.44 -11.85 7.11
N LEU A 35 9.60 -11.89 6.47
CA LEU A 35 9.83 -11.35 5.14
C LEU A 35 9.94 -12.50 4.13
N GLY A 36 9.11 -12.46 3.09
CA GLY A 36 9.15 -13.41 1.99
C GLY A 36 10.45 -13.32 1.17
N ARG A 37 10.63 -14.23 0.22
CA ARG A 37 11.82 -14.26 -0.63
C ARG A 37 11.93 -13.01 -1.51
N GLY A 38 13.16 -12.60 -1.81
CA GLY A 38 13.46 -11.55 -2.78
C GLY A 38 12.99 -10.15 -2.39
N CYS A 39 12.77 -9.90 -1.09
CA CYS A 39 12.42 -8.57 -0.60
C CYS A 39 13.64 -7.63 -0.56
N ILE A 40 13.37 -6.34 -0.57
CA ILE A 40 14.37 -5.31 -0.35
C ILE A 40 13.90 -4.40 0.78
N VAL A 41 14.72 -4.29 1.84
CA VAL A 41 14.50 -3.36 2.95
C VAL A 41 15.58 -2.29 2.87
N GLY A 42 15.17 -1.07 2.56
CA GLY A 42 16.04 0.08 2.32
C GLY A 42 16.72 0.59 3.59
N ARG A 43 17.70 1.49 3.39
CA ARG A 43 18.45 2.10 4.49
C ARG A 43 17.53 2.76 5.52
N GLY A 44 17.74 2.45 6.80
CA GLY A 44 17.01 3.06 7.90
C GLY A 44 15.51 2.79 7.91
N ALA A 45 15.03 1.82 7.13
CA ALA A 45 13.64 1.40 7.19
C ALA A 45 13.38 0.61 8.47
N TYR A 46 12.18 0.75 9.02
CA TYR A 46 11.73 0.02 10.20
C TYR A 46 10.66 -0.99 9.81
N ILE A 47 10.86 -2.24 10.18
CA ILE A 47 9.90 -3.32 10.06
C ILE A 47 9.56 -3.79 11.48
N GLY A 48 8.32 -3.51 11.91
CA GLY A 48 7.84 -3.76 13.26
C GLY A 48 7.70 -5.23 13.61
N GLU A 49 7.45 -5.48 14.87
CA GLU A 49 7.31 -6.81 15.44
C GLU A 49 6.16 -7.59 14.80
N GLY A 50 6.42 -8.81 14.35
CA GLY A 50 5.39 -9.66 13.77
C GLY A 50 4.82 -9.19 12.43
N VAL A 51 5.34 -8.13 11.81
CA VAL A 51 4.97 -7.69 10.47
C VAL A 51 5.17 -8.83 9.46
N ARG A 52 4.21 -9.00 8.56
CA ARG A 52 4.26 -10.02 7.51
C ARG A 52 4.39 -9.36 6.15
N MET A 53 5.41 -9.75 5.42
CA MET A 53 5.66 -9.32 4.05
C MET A 53 5.70 -10.53 3.13
N GLY A 54 4.93 -10.50 2.05
CA GLY A 54 4.98 -11.46 0.97
C GLY A 54 6.31 -11.42 0.20
N ARG A 55 6.34 -12.07 -0.95
CA ARG A 55 7.54 -12.14 -1.82
C ARG A 55 7.71 -10.84 -2.61
N HIS A 56 8.98 -10.52 -2.92
CA HIS A 56 9.34 -9.42 -3.85
C HIS A 56 8.84 -8.04 -3.42
N CYS A 57 8.58 -7.83 -2.12
CA CYS A 57 8.27 -6.51 -1.59
C CYS A 57 9.49 -5.61 -1.59
N LYS A 58 9.27 -4.32 -1.83
CA LYS A 58 10.32 -3.30 -1.73
C LYS A 58 9.90 -2.23 -0.74
N VAL A 59 10.56 -2.18 0.40
CA VAL A 59 10.44 -1.11 1.39
C VAL A 59 11.62 -0.16 1.22
N GLN A 60 11.35 1.08 0.84
CA GLN A 60 12.38 2.05 0.54
C GLN A 60 12.93 2.72 1.81
N ASN A 61 13.97 3.53 1.62
CA ASN A 61 14.71 4.16 2.70
C ASN A 61 13.80 4.93 3.68
N TYR A 62 14.04 4.74 4.98
CA TYR A 62 13.36 5.43 6.07
C TYR A 62 11.84 5.24 6.13
N ALA A 63 11.28 4.26 5.45
CA ALA A 63 9.88 3.90 5.61
C ALA A 63 9.67 3.21 6.97
N LEU A 64 8.52 3.46 7.58
CA LEU A 64 8.13 2.93 8.88
C LEU A 64 6.92 2.01 8.71
N VAL A 65 7.15 0.72 8.83
CA VAL A 65 6.13 -0.32 8.71
C VAL A 65 5.86 -0.87 10.11
N TYR A 66 4.91 -0.23 10.79
CA TYR A 66 4.55 -0.64 12.15
C TYR A 66 3.65 -1.88 12.17
N GLU A 67 3.77 -2.64 13.25
CA GLU A 67 2.92 -3.80 13.57
C GLU A 67 1.45 -3.40 13.80
N PRO A 68 0.50 -4.25 13.51
CA PRO A 68 0.59 -5.56 12.85
C PRO A 68 0.39 -5.50 11.32
N ALA A 69 1.13 -4.66 10.61
CA ALA A 69 0.96 -4.50 9.16
C ALA A 69 1.16 -5.83 8.40
N VAL A 70 0.37 -6.00 7.34
CA VAL A 70 0.46 -7.13 6.41
C VAL A 70 0.60 -6.62 4.98
N LEU A 71 1.68 -7.01 4.32
CA LEU A 71 1.98 -6.69 2.93
C LEU A 71 1.94 -7.97 2.10
N ALA A 72 1.08 -8.04 1.09
CA ALA A 72 1.05 -9.15 0.14
C ALA A 72 2.27 -9.13 -0.82
N ASP A 73 2.31 -10.03 -1.79
CA ASP A 73 3.40 -10.14 -2.76
C ASP A 73 3.54 -8.85 -3.61
N GLY A 74 4.78 -8.46 -3.93
CA GLY A 74 5.06 -7.40 -4.88
C GLY A 74 4.73 -5.97 -4.42
N VAL A 75 4.44 -5.76 -3.15
CA VAL A 75 4.12 -4.44 -2.60
C VAL A 75 5.35 -3.52 -2.64
N PHE A 76 5.12 -2.28 -3.07
CA PHE A 76 6.10 -1.20 -3.04
C PHE A 76 5.76 -0.16 -1.97
N ILE A 77 6.66 0.07 -1.04
CA ILE A 77 6.58 1.12 -0.04
C ILE A 77 7.65 2.17 -0.33
N GLY A 78 7.23 3.37 -0.69
CA GLY A 78 8.08 4.49 -1.05
C GLY A 78 8.92 5.03 0.10
N PRO A 79 9.92 5.89 -0.19
CA PRO A 79 10.77 6.47 0.85
C PRO A 79 9.96 7.26 1.89
N ALA A 80 10.30 7.08 3.16
CA ALA A 80 9.69 7.77 4.30
C ALA A 80 8.16 7.64 4.39
N VAL A 81 7.59 6.58 3.83
CA VAL A 81 6.19 6.21 4.06
C VAL A 81 6.00 5.79 5.51
N THR A 82 4.87 6.14 6.10
CA THR A 82 4.49 5.68 7.43
C THR A 82 3.18 4.90 7.38
N LEU A 83 3.22 3.64 7.81
CA LEU A 83 2.03 2.86 8.13
C LEU A 83 1.83 2.94 9.64
N THR A 84 0.77 3.61 10.11
CA THR A 84 0.53 3.76 11.55
C THR A 84 -0.09 2.51 12.17
N ASN A 85 -0.17 2.45 13.50
CA ASN A 85 -0.71 1.29 14.23
C ASN A 85 -1.53 1.66 15.46
N ASP A 86 -1.72 2.96 15.72
CA ASP A 86 -2.57 3.44 16.80
C ASP A 86 -3.62 4.41 16.24
N ARG A 87 -4.90 4.08 16.46
CA ARG A 87 -6.02 4.91 16.01
C ARG A 87 -6.22 6.14 16.87
N PHE A 88 -5.88 6.06 18.16
CA PHE A 88 -6.13 7.12 19.15
C PHE A 88 -4.90 7.33 20.04
N PRO A 89 -3.78 7.79 19.47
CA PRO A 89 -2.51 7.87 20.18
C PRO A 89 -2.58 8.85 21.35
N ARG A 90 -2.12 8.40 22.51
CA ARG A 90 -1.92 9.20 23.72
C ARG A 90 -0.73 8.65 24.49
N ALA A 91 0.08 9.50 25.03
CA ALA A 91 1.20 9.13 25.89
C ALA A 91 0.75 8.73 27.29
N VAL A 92 -0.37 9.26 27.75
CA VAL A 92 -0.89 9.05 29.10
C VAL A 92 -2.35 8.60 29.09
N ASN A 93 -2.73 7.89 30.14
CA ASN A 93 -4.11 7.55 30.47
C ASN A 93 -4.88 8.78 31.00
N PRO A 94 -6.23 8.74 31.09
CA PRO A 94 -7.03 9.86 31.62
C PRO A 94 -6.67 10.29 33.04
N ASP A 95 -6.09 9.39 33.85
CA ASP A 95 -5.63 9.65 35.21
C ASP A 95 -4.21 10.25 35.27
N GLY A 96 -3.58 10.47 34.12
CA GLY A 96 -2.21 11.01 34.01
C GLY A 96 -1.09 9.97 34.10
N SER A 97 -1.40 8.69 34.31
CA SER A 97 -0.38 7.62 34.30
C SER A 97 0.15 7.38 32.90
N LEU A 98 1.44 7.00 32.78
CA LEU A 98 2.06 6.67 31.50
C LEU A 98 1.37 5.41 30.92
N LYS A 99 0.96 5.48 29.65
CA LYS A 99 0.44 4.31 28.94
C LYS A 99 1.51 3.24 28.78
N SER A 100 1.11 2.01 28.98
CA SER A 100 1.89 0.80 28.75
C SER A 100 1.38 0.04 27.51
N ALA A 101 2.05 -1.04 27.16
CA ALA A 101 1.63 -1.90 26.04
C ALA A 101 0.25 -2.54 26.24
N SER A 102 -0.24 -2.65 27.50
CA SER A 102 -1.58 -3.18 27.80
C SER A 102 -2.72 -2.15 27.69
N ASP A 103 -2.40 -0.88 27.54
CA ASP A 103 -3.36 0.23 27.57
C ASP A 103 -3.88 0.63 26.16
N TRP A 104 -3.51 -0.12 25.13
CA TRP A 104 -3.96 0.13 23.76
C TRP A 104 -4.01 -1.17 22.94
N GLN A 105 -4.77 -1.15 21.86
CA GLN A 105 -4.82 -2.24 20.89
C GLN A 105 -4.19 -1.79 19.58
N PRO A 106 -3.12 -2.45 19.14
CA PRO A 106 -2.54 -2.14 17.83
C PRO A 106 -3.51 -2.53 16.73
N VAL A 107 -3.69 -1.65 15.75
CA VAL A 107 -4.43 -1.87 14.53
C VAL A 107 -3.50 -1.72 13.34
N GLY A 108 -3.67 -2.53 12.29
CA GLY A 108 -2.71 -2.59 11.19
C GLY A 108 -3.23 -2.06 9.88
N VAL A 109 -2.27 -1.82 8.99
CA VAL A 109 -2.51 -1.55 7.58
C VAL A 109 -2.34 -2.86 6.80
N THR A 110 -3.33 -3.20 5.98
CA THR A 110 -3.25 -4.35 5.06
C THR A 110 -3.06 -3.83 3.64
N ILE A 111 -2.01 -4.31 2.97
CA ILE A 111 -1.69 -3.91 1.61
C ILE A 111 -1.67 -5.15 0.72
N GLU A 112 -2.52 -5.13 -0.31
CA GLU A 112 -2.69 -6.24 -1.22
C GLU A 112 -1.64 -6.29 -2.33
N GLU A 113 -1.66 -7.39 -3.09
CA GLU A 113 -0.70 -7.70 -4.15
C GLU A 113 -0.45 -6.53 -5.11
N GLY A 114 0.82 -6.25 -5.35
CA GLY A 114 1.25 -5.28 -6.36
C GLY A 114 0.92 -3.82 -6.06
N ALA A 115 0.30 -3.51 -4.92
CA ALA A 115 0.00 -2.12 -4.58
C ALA A 115 1.27 -1.30 -4.32
N SER A 116 1.20 0.00 -4.60
CA SER A 116 2.32 0.92 -4.50
C SER A 116 1.97 2.15 -3.66
N ILE A 117 2.77 2.42 -2.64
CA ILE A 117 2.60 3.58 -1.77
C ILE A 117 3.70 4.58 -2.09
N GLY A 118 3.31 5.77 -2.53
CA GLY A 118 4.21 6.86 -2.91
C GLY A 118 4.99 7.44 -1.73
N ALA A 119 6.13 8.06 -2.04
CA ALA A 119 7.03 8.62 -1.03
C ALA A 119 6.30 9.57 -0.07
N ARG A 120 6.63 9.48 1.24
CA ARG A 120 6.06 10.31 2.31
C ARG A 120 4.54 10.22 2.48
N ALA A 121 3.88 9.24 1.88
CA ALA A 121 2.48 9.00 2.18
C ALA A 121 2.32 8.43 3.60
N VAL A 122 1.19 8.71 4.22
CA VAL A 122 0.81 8.17 5.53
C VAL A 122 -0.46 7.35 5.37
N CYS A 123 -0.41 6.08 5.79
CA CYS A 123 -1.61 5.24 5.87
C CYS A 123 -2.02 5.13 7.35
N VAL A 124 -3.17 5.72 7.67
CA VAL A 124 -3.70 5.77 9.04
C VAL A 124 -4.51 4.52 9.32
N ALA A 125 -3.97 3.63 10.16
CA ALA A 125 -4.62 2.36 10.49
C ALA A 125 -5.94 2.55 11.29
N PRO A 126 -6.91 1.64 11.12
CA PRO A 126 -6.90 0.52 10.19
C PRO A 126 -7.33 0.96 8.79
N VAL A 127 -6.57 0.57 7.78
CA VAL A 127 -6.98 0.74 6.37
C VAL A 127 -6.48 -0.44 5.53
N ARG A 128 -7.24 -0.75 4.47
CA ARG A 128 -6.88 -1.73 3.45
C ARG A 128 -6.56 -1.03 2.13
N ILE A 129 -5.44 -1.34 1.55
CA ILE A 129 -5.05 -0.88 0.22
C ILE A 129 -5.21 -2.03 -0.75
N GLY A 130 -6.18 -1.93 -1.67
CA GLY A 130 -6.53 -2.98 -2.62
C GLY A 130 -5.42 -3.28 -3.62
N ALA A 131 -5.51 -4.46 -4.23
CA ALA A 131 -4.50 -4.97 -5.16
C ALA A 131 -4.24 -3.98 -6.32
N TRP A 132 -2.97 -3.78 -6.65
CA TRP A 132 -2.51 -2.90 -7.72
C TRP A 132 -2.90 -1.43 -7.57
N ALA A 133 -3.47 -1.03 -6.43
CA ALA A 133 -3.74 0.38 -6.14
C ALA A 133 -2.44 1.19 -6.03
N THR A 134 -2.55 2.47 -6.32
CA THR A 134 -1.44 3.41 -6.18
C THR A 134 -1.86 4.57 -5.28
N VAL A 135 -1.12 4.76 -4.20
CA VAL A 135 -1.21 5.93 -3.34
C VAL A 135 -0.17 6.94 -3.79
N ALA A 136 -0.58 8.14 -4.15
CA ALA A 136 0.33 9.20 -4.59
C ALA A 136 1.27 9.64 -3.46
N ALA A 137 2.43 10.18 -3.84
CA ALA A 137 3.38 10.74 -2.88
C ALA A 137 2.74 11.85 -2.03
N GLY A 138 3.03 11.85 -0.72
CA GLY A 138 2.52 12.82 0.24
C GLY A 138 1.03 12.68 0.60
N ALA A 139 0.33 11.67 0.10
CA ALA A 139 -1.07 11.46 0.42
C ALA A 139 -1.27 10.95 1.86
N VAL A 140 -2.42 11.30 2.47
CA VAL A 140 -2.83 10.77 3.78
C VAL A 140 -4.07 9.91 3.60
N VAL A 141 -3.88 8.59 3.67
CA VAL A 141 -4.94 7.59 3.50
C VAL A 141 -5.61 7.36 4.84
N THR A 142 -6.92 7.63 4.91
CA THR A 142 -7.75 7.49 6.12
C THR A 142 -8.94 6.55 5.94
N ARG A 143 -9.07 5.94 4.75
CA ARG A 143 -10.13 4.98 4.38
C ARG A 143 -9.55 3.93 3.47
N ASP A 144 -10.25 2.82 3.33
CA ASP A 144 -9.89 1.76 2.39
C ASP A 144 -9.77 2.29 0.96
N VAL A 145 -8.82 1.70 0.23
CA VAL A 145 -8.54 2.06 -1.15
C VAL A 145 -8.90 0.89 -2.05
N PRO A 146 -9.83 1.06 -3.01
CA PRO A 146 -10.22 0.01 -3.93
C PRO A 146 -9.04 -0.52 -4.76
N ALA A 147 -9.14 -1.77 -5.21
CA ALA A 147 -8.17 -2.33 -6.13
C ALA A 147 -8.04 -1.45 -7.39
N HIS A 148 -6.82 -1.29 -7.88
CA HIS A 148 -6.49 -0.44 -9.03
C HIS A 148 -6.80 1.06 -8.88
N ALA A 149 -7.24 1.54 -7.72
CA ALA A 149 -7.48 2.98 -7.55
C ALA A 149 -6.17 3.75 -7.50
N LEU A 150 -6.15 4.92 -8.14
CA LEU A 150 -5.16 5.97 -7.92
C LEU A 150 -5.75 6.98 -6.94
N VAL A 151 -5.15 7.08 -5.76
CA VAL A 151 -5.59 8.02 -4.73
C VAL A 151 -4.53 9.06 -4.43
N ALA A 152 -4.95 10.30 -4.16
CA ALA A 152 -4.07 11.43 -3.88
C ALA A 152 -4.72 12.41 -2.91
N GLY A 153 -3.91 13.24 -2.24
CA GLY A 153 -4.36 14.35 -1.40
C GLY A 153 -4.40 14.03 0.10
N THR A 154 -4.88 15.00 0.88
CA THR A 154 -5.00 14.94 2.34
C THR A 154 -6.36 15.53 2.74
N PRO A 155 -7.36 14.68 3.08
CA PRO A 155 -7.33 13.22 3.00
C PRO A 155 -7.27 12.71 1.56
N ALA A 156 -6.71 11.50 1.36
CA ALA A 156 -6.60 10.88 0.05
C ALA A 156 -7.99 10.55 -0.51
N VAL A 157 -8.21 10.94 -1.77
CA VAL A 157 -9.40 10.62 -2.54
C VAL A 157 -9.02 9.98 -3.88
N ARG A 158 -9.91 9.17 -4.46
CA ARG A 158 -9.67 8.57 -5.76
C ARG A 158 -9.70 9.63 -6.86
N VAL A 159 -8.58 9.74 -7.57
CA VAL A 159 -8.40 10.66 -8.70
C VAL A 159 -8.37 9.94 -10.05
N GLY A 160 -8.30 8.61 -10.06
CA GLY A 160 -8.29 7.82 -11.28
C GLY A 160 -8.10 6.33 -11.02
N TRP A 161 -7.74 5.62 -12.07
CA TRP A 161 -7.43 4.20 -12.05
C TRP A 161 -6.03 3.93 -12.60
N VAL A 162 -5.40 2.85 -12.14
CA VAL A 162 -4.10 2.38 -12.62
C VAL A 162 -4.18 0.91 -13.02
N GLY A 163 -3.50 0.55 -14.09
CA GLY A 163 -3.31 -0.84 -14.47
C GLY A 163 -2.12 -1.48 -13.77
N ARG A 164 -1.91 -2.78 -13.98
CA ARG A 164 -0.75 -3.53 -13.44
C ARG A 164 0.60 -2.94 -13.87
N ALA A 165 0.65 -2.21 -14.99
CA ALA A 165 1.86 -1.49 -15.42
C ALA A 165 2.15 -0.22 -14.59
N GLY A 166 1.33 0.11 -13.57
CA GLY A 166 1.49 1.29 -12.72
C GLY A 166 1.25 2.62 -13.44
N ARG A 167 0.58 2.59 -14.60
CA ARG A 167 0.24 3.79 -15.37
C ARG A 167 -1.23 4.13 -15.22
N PRO A 168 -1.56 5.44 -15.11
CA PRO A 168 -2.95 5.88 -15.17
C PRO A 168 -3.64 5.32 -16.41
N LEU A 169 -4.85 4.82 -16.24
CA LEU A 169 -5.67 4.30 -17.31
C LEU A 169 -6.39 5.43 -18.03
N VAL A 170 -6.66 5.24 -19.31
CA VAL A 170 -7.39 6.18 -20.15
C VAL A 170 -8.80 5.61 -20.40
N ALA A 171 -9.83 6.45 -20.20
CA ALA A 171 -11.20 6.06 -20.51
C ALA A 171 -11.34 5.74 -22.01
N VAL A 172 -12.08 4.67 -22.32
CA VAL A 172 -12.41 4.31 -23.70
C VAL A 172 -13.84 4.78 -23.95
N GLY A 173 -14.02 5.64 -24.96
CA GLY A 173 -15.36 6.05 -25.41
C GLY A 173 -16.14 4.90 -26.05
N ASP A 174 -17.44 5.01 -26.16
CA ASP A 174 -18.32 4.00 -26.76
C ASP A 174 -17.97 3.69 -28.23
N ASP A 175 -17.25 4.60 -28.88
CA ASP A 175 -16.77 4.52 -30.27
C ASP A 175 -15.31 4.02 -30.39
N GLY A 176 -14.70 3.57 -29.31
CA GLY A 176 -13.32 3.04 -29.30
C GLY A 176 -12.21 4.10 -29.36
N GLY A 177 -12.53 5.38 -29.38
CA GLY A 177 -11.59 6.50 -29.34
C GLY A 177 -11.12 6.82 -27.92
N ALA A 178 -9.82 7.06 -27.73
CA ALA A 178 -9.27 7.51 -26.45
C ALA A 178 -9.59 9.00 -26.24
N GLN A 179 -10.37 9.34 -25.24
CA GLN A 179 -10.54 10.73 -24.80
C GLN A 179 -9.61 11.03 -23.63
N GLN A 180 -8.67 11.92 -23.86
CA GLN A 180 -7.89 12.54 -22.77
C GLN A 180 -8.74 13.63 -22.14
N GLN A 181 -9.25 13.40 -20.93
CA GLN A 181 -9.84 14.47 -20.11
C GLN A 181 -9.07 14.57 -18.82
N GLU A 182 -8.24 15.60 -18.73
CA GLU A 182 -7.61 16.03 -17.48
C GLU A 182 -8.67 16.77 -16.63
N GLY A 183 -8.89 16.30 -15.39
CA GLY A 183 -9.40 17.12 -14.30
C GLY A 183 -10.91 17.37 -14.16
N ARG A 184 -11.82 16.62 -14.83
CA ARG A 184 -13.28 16.73 -14.55
C ARG A 184 -13.88 15.45 -13.98
N PRO A 185 -14.72 15.52 -12.92
CA PRO A 185 -15.54 14.37 -12.52
C PRO A 185 -16.54 14.09 -13.64
N ALA A 186 -16.42 12.91 -14.25
CA ALA A 186 -17.29 12.51 -15.35
C ALA A 186 -18.71 12.24 -14.85
N GLN A 187 -19.71 12.81 -15.54
CA GLN A 187 -21.13 12.53 -15.31
C GLN A 187 -21.44 11.04 -15.58
N ARG A 188 -22.27 10.44 -14.71
CA ARG A 188 -22.69 9.03 -14.81
C ARG A 188 -23.44 8.78 -16.12
N ALA A 189 -22.79 8.10 -17.06
CA ALA A 189 -23.47 7.44 -18.17
C ALA A 189 -23.91 6.03 -17.72
N GLN A 190 -25.12 5.59 -18.08
CA GLN A 190 -25.59 4.23 -17.87
C GLN A 190 -24.83 3.29 -18.83
N GLY A 191 -23.84 2.56 -18.32
CA GLY A 191 -23.01 1.58 -19.02
C GLY A 191 -21.74 1.32 -18.22
N SER A 192 -21.21 0.11 -18.19
CA SER A 192 -19.93 -0.18 -17.56
C SER A 192 -18.83 0.61 -18.28
N ARG A 193 -18.20 1.54 -17.58
CA ARG A 193 -17.08 2.30 -18.14
C ARG A 193 -15.90 1.38 -18.38
N ARG A 194 -15.29 1.51 -19.54
CA ARG A 194 -14.06 0.80 -19.92
C ARG A 194 -12.86 1.72 -19.88
N TRP A 195 -11.75 1.14 -19.54
CA TRP A 195 -10.48 1.80 -19.40
C TRP A 195 -9.40 1.01 -20.13
N ARG A 196 -8.38 1.69 -20.64
CA ARG A 196 -7.27 1.06 -21.35
C ARG A 196 -5.95 1.48 -20.74
N CYS A 197 -5.06 0.52 -20.53
CA CYS A 197 -3.68 0.81 -20.18
C CYS A 197 -2.93 1.34 -21.41
N PRO A 198 -2.35 2.55 -21.37
CA PRO A 198 -1.68 3.15 -22.53
C PRO A 198 -0.37 2.43 -22.89
N VAL A 199 0.19 1.61 -21.98
CA VAL A 199 1.45 0.89 -22.19
C VAL A 199 1.22 -0.54 -22.65
N SER A 200 0.34 -1.29 -21.96
CA SER A 200 0.10 -2.70 -22.26
C SER A 200 -1.08 -2.94 -23.22
N GLY A 201 -1.93 -1.95 -23.44
CA GLY A 201 -3.16 -2.09 -24.21
C GLY A 201 -4.28 -2.84 -23.48
N VAL A 202 -4.01 -3.40 -22.30
CA VAL A 202 -4.96 -4.16 -21.50
C VAL A 202 -6.18 -3.32 -21.16
N LEU A 203 -7.36 -3.93 -21.32
CA LEU A 203 -8.66 -3.32 -21.02
C LEU A 203 -9.09 -3.69 -19.59
N TYR A 204 -9.77 -2.73 -18.97
CA TYR A 204 -10.40 -2.86 -17.66
C TYR A 204 -11.84 -2.38 -17.75
N GLU A 205 -12.72 -2.92 -16.92
CA GLU A 205 -14.11 -2.47 -16.79
C GLU A 205 -14.45 -2.12 -15.35
N GLU A 206 -15.26 -1.10 -15.15
CA GLU A 206 -15.78 -0.75 -13.82
C GLU A 206 -16.77 -1.81 -13.35
N VAL A 207 -16.63 -2.21 -12.09
CA VAL A 207 -17.52 -3.15 -11.41
C VAL A 207 -17.79 -2.62 -9.99
N GLU A 208 -18.97 -2.92 -9.47
CA GLU A 208 -19.26 -2.68 -8.07
C GLU A 208 -18.64 -3.78 -7.22
N ALA A 209 -18.01 -3.41 -6.12
CA ALA A 209 -17.44 -4.33 -5.14
C ALA A 209 -17.94 -3.95 -3.75
N GLU A 210 -18.14 -4.96 -2.91
CA GLU A 210 -18.52 -4.78 -1.53
C GLU A 210 -17.30 -4.50 -0.67
N PHE A 211 -17.35 -3.45 0.16
CA PHE A 211 -16.37 -3.09 1.16
C PHE A 211 -17.05 -2.98 2.53
N GLU A 212 -16.28 -2.99 3.62
CA GLU A 212 -16.84 -2.84 4.96
C GLU A 212 -17.67 -1.55 5.14
N THR A 213 -17.37 -0.52 4.34
CA THR A 213 -18.06 0.78 4.31
C THR A 213 -19.22 0.84 3.33
N GLY A 214 -19.56 -0.26 2.62
CA GLY A 214 -20.60 -0.33 1.59
C GLY A 214 -20.07 -0.72 0.21
N PHE A 215 -20.90 -0.52 -0.82
CA PHE A 215 -20.51 -0.79 -2.20
C PHE A 215 -19.70 0.38 -2.77
N GLU A 216 -18.52 0.09 -3.29
CA GLU A 216 -17.70 1.05 -4.01
C GLU A 216 -17.38 0.54 -5.43
N THR A 217 -17.17 1.47 -6.35
CA THR A 217 -16.71 1.14 -7.68
C THR A 217 -15.24 0.75 -7.65
N THR A 218 -14.91 -0.39 -8.23
CA THR A 218 -13.55 -0.81 -8.55
C THR A 218 -13.46 -1.15 -10.05
N ILE A 219 -12.29 -1.59 -10.51
CA ILE A 219 -12.13 -2.09 -11.88
C ILE A 219 -11.53 -3.49 -11.88
N ARG A 220 -11.86 -4.27 -12.90
CA ARG A 220 -11.22 -5.55 -13.16
C ARG A 220 -10.67 -5.61 -14.58
N GLU A 221 -9.60 -6.38 -14.75
CA GLU A 221 -9.03 -6.68 -16.06
C GLU A 221 -10.01 -7.50 -16.91
N VAL A 222 -10.24 -7.06 -18.14
CA VAL A 222 -11.03 -7.82 -19.13
C VAL A 222 -10.12 -8.86 -19.77
N ARG A 223 -10.35 -10.12 -19.46
CA ARG A 223 -9.67 -11.23 -20.15
C ARG A 223 -10.34 -11.43 -21.52
N VAL A 224 -9.57 -11.29 -22.59
CA VAL A 224 -9.95 -11.62 -23.97
C VAL A 224 -9.67 -13.08 -24.21
#